data_100a396250034a78b1fb5e287c48ad64
#
_entry.id   100a396250034a78b1fb5e287c48ad64
#
_cell.length_a   1.000
_cell.length_b   1.000
_cell.length_c   1.000
_cell.angle_alpha   90.00
_cell.angle_beta   90.00
_cell.angle_gamma   90.00
#
_symmetry.space_group_name_H-M   'P 1'
#
loop_
_entity.id
_entity.type
_entity.pdbx_description
1 polymer ?
#
loop_
_entity_poly.entity_id
_entity_poly.type
_entity_poly.pdbx_seq_one_letter_code
_entity_poly.pdbx_strand_id
1 'polypeptide(L)'
;MMALAVVALSGAMINGVLAARSAGRRGGGLAPIAEAARLLRQRRRSTVAADELLRRVGVAGLTVAAALKVAVLPVGAWVVSDLAVGLVWFNAMDVLVWAFVWLAGWGQNSVFPLVGAYRFLALAVAYELPLMFALTAPAAAAGSLRMGDIVAAQDGLWFVVWMPVAFTVFLAAVLAFSLQRPFTAPMSADIAGGMTAELSG
;
A
#
# COMPACT_ATOMS: atom_id res chain seq x y z
N MET A 1 -13.04 -2.90 -6.86
CA MET A 1 -12.69 -3.61 -5.61
C MET A 1 -12.42 -5.11 -5.85
N MET A 2 -13.34 -5.88 -6.46
CA MET A 2 -13.12 -7.33 -6.73
C MET A 2 -11.84 -7.60 -7.53
N ALA A 3 -11.61 -6.88 -8.64
CA ALA A 3 -10.40 -7.07 -9.46
C ALA A 3 -9.11 -6.87 -8.66
N LEU A 4 -9.05 -5.86 -7.80
CA LEU A 4 -7.89 -5.61 -6.94
C LEU A 4 -7.69 -6.71 -5.90
N ALA A 5 -8.78 -7.19 -5.30
CA ALA A 5 -8.70 -8.30 -4.35
C ALA A 5 -8.16 -9.58 -5.04
N VAL A 6 -8.59 -9.83 -6.28
CA VAL A 6 -8.07 -10.95 -7.09
C VAL A 6 -6.57 -10.76 -7.40
N VAL A 7 -6.16 -9.57 -7.84
CA VAL A 7 -4.75 -9.27 -8.11
C VAL A 7 -3.91 -9.38 -6.85
N ALA A 8 -4.37 -8.82 -5.74
CA ALA A 8 -3.66 -8.90 -4.46
C ALA A 8 -3.53 -10.35 -3.97
N LEU A 9 -4.61 -11.14 -4.07
CA LEU A 9 -4.59 -12.53 -3.68
C LEU A 9 -3.66 -13.36 -4.57
N SER A 10 -3.71 -13.16 -5.89
CA SER A 10 -2.82 -13.87 -6.82
C SER A 10 -1.35 -13.53 -6.57
N GLY A 11 -1.02 -12.25 -6.35
CA GLY A 11 0.32 -11.82 -5.96
C GLY A 11 0.79 -12.45 -4.64
N ALA A 12 -0.09 -12.48 -3.62
CA ALA A 12 0.21 -13.13 -2.35
C ALA A 12 0.43 -14.64 -2.50
N MET A 13 -0.36 -15.33 -3.33
CA MET A 13 -0.19 -16.77 -3.63
C MET A 13 1.14 -17.04 -4.34
N ILE A 14 1.51 -16.24 -5.33
CA ILE A 14 2.81 -16.34 -6.02
C ILE A 14 3.96 -16.16 -5.03
N ASN A 15 3.88 -15.13 -4.19
CA ASN A 15 4.89 -14.87 -3.15
C ASN A 15 4.99 -16.04 -2.17
N GLY A 16 3.86 -16.63 -1.76
CA GLY A 16 3.83 -17.83 -0.93
C GLY A 16 4.53 -19.04 -1.56
N VAL A 17 4.33 -19.25 -2.87
CA VAL A 17 5.02 -20.31 -3.62
C VAL A 17 6.52 -20.05 -3.69
N LEU A 18 6.93 -18.83 -4.00
CA LEU A 18 8.34 -18.43 -4.08
C LEU A 18 9.06 -18.63 -2.72
N ALA A 19 8.42 -18.18 -1.65
CA ALA A 19 8.93 -18.33 -0.29
C ALA A 19 9.04 -19.83 0.12
N ALA A 20 8.07 -20.65 -0.26
CA ALA A 20 8.16 -22.10 -0.01
C ALA A 20 9.31 -22.74 -0.78
N ARG A 21 9.49 -22.38 -2.05
CA ARG A 21 10.60 -22.88 -2.89
C ARG A 21 11.96 -22.47 -2.34
N SER A 22 12.13 -21.22 -1.92
CA SER A 22 13.39 -20.74 -1.32
C SER A 22 13.74 -21.46 -0.01
N ALA A 23 12.71 -21.97 0.71
CA ALA A 23 12.87 -22.78 1.91
C ALA A 23 12.99 -24.31 1.62
N GLY A 24 13.14 -24.72 0.35
CA GLY A 24 13.22 -26.14 -0.04
C GLY A 24 11.91 -26.91 0.13
N ARG A 25 10.77 -26.22 0.30
CA ARG A 25 9.45 -26.83 0.54
C ARG A 25 8.60 -26.79 -0.73
N ARG A 26 7.77 -27.80 -0.94
CA ARG A 26 6.79 -27.82 -2.03
C ARG A 26 5.46 -27.27 -1.55
N GLY A 27 4.79 -26.46 -2.39
CA GLY A 27 3.49 -25.85 -2.08
C GLY A 27 3.63 -24.37 -1.71
N GLY A 28 2.76 -23.86 -0.83
CA GLY A 28 2.78 -22.47 -0.35
C GLY A 28 1.77 -21.55 -1.03
N GLY A 29 1.14 -21.96 -2.14
CA GLY A 29 0.16 -21.13 -2.83
C GLY A 29 -1.08 -20.80 -2.00
N LEU A 30 -1.51 -21.69 -1.11
CA LEU A 30 -2.63 -21.45 -0.20
C LEU A 30 -2.23 -20.84 1.15
N ALA A 31 -0.94 -20.57 1.35
CA ALA A 31 -0.44 -19.98 2.60
C ALA A 31 -1.14 -18.66 2.97
N PRO A 32 -1.42 -17.69 2.05
CA PRO A 32 -2.11 -16.47 2.38
C PRO A 32 -3.55 -16.68 2.87
N ILE A 33 -4.25 -17.65 2.29
CA ILE A 33 -5.63 -18.00 2.69
C ILE A 33 -5.62 -18.68 4.07
N ALA A 34 -4.69 -19.61 4.29
CA ALA A 34 -4.53 -20.25 5.58
C ALA A 34 -4.15 -19.24 6.68
N GLU A 35 -3.29 -18.28 6.37
CA GLU A 35 -2.91 -17.21 7.29
C GLU A 35 -4.10 -16.28 7.59
N ALA A 36 -4.87 -15.88 6.60
CA ALA A 36 -6.10 -15.11 6.81
C ALA A 36 -7.08 -15.86 7.71
N ALA A 37 -7.30 -17.17 7.46
CA ALA A 37 -8.14 -18.01 8.30
C ALA A 37 -7.59 -18.15 9.72
N ARG A 38 -6.28 -18.20 9.90
CA ARG A 38 -5.62 -18.22 11.20
C ARG A 38 -5.87 -16.91 11.95
N LEU A 39 -5.65 -15.77 11.29
CA LEU A 39 -5.85 -14.44 11.87
C LEU A 39 -7.31 -14.22 12.32
N LEU A 40 -8.28 -14.66 11.51
CA LEU A 40 -9.70 -14.56 11.86
C LEU A 40 -10.10 -15.40 13.09
N ARG A 41 -9.34 -16.45 13.43
CA ARG A 41 -9.56 -17.28 14.60
C ARG A 41 -8.82 -16.80 15.84
N GLN A 42 -7.91 -15.86 15.71
CA GLN A 42 -7.15 -15.35 16.84
C GLN A 42 -8.02 -14.45 17.73
N ARG A 43 -7.81 -14.54 19.04
CA ARG A 43 -8.42 -13.59 19.96
C ARG A 43 -7.70 -12.26 19.86
N ARG A 44 -8.48 -11.20 19.80
CA ARG A 44 -7.93 -9.84 19.86
C ARG A 44 -7.11 -9.65 21.13
N ARG A 45 -5.93 -9.13 20.98
CA ARG A 45 -5.14 -8.56 22.08
C ARG A 45 -5.26 -7.06 22.01
N SER A 46 -5.38 -6.43 23.16
CA SER A 46 -5.29 -4.98 23.33
C SER A 46 -4.25 -4.69 24.40
N THR A 47 -3.49 -3.65 24.19
CA THR A 47 -2.58 -3.12 25.22
C THR A 47 -3.37 -2.41 26.31
N VAL A 48 -2.76 -2.28 27.48
CA VAL A 48 -3.35 -1.54 28.60
C VAL A 48 -3.52 -0.08 28.20
N ALA A 49 -4.70 0.49 28.43
CA ALA A 49 -5.04 1.86 28.07
C ALA A 49 -4.90 2.20 26.57
N ALA A 50 -5.11 1.22 25.68
CA ALA A 50 -5.19 1.47 24.25
C ALA A 50 -6.37 2.41 23.94
N ASP A 51 -6.16 3.39 23.06
CA ASP A 51 -7.25 4.18 22.47
C ASP A 51 -7.86 3.41 21.30
N GLU A 52 -8.92 2.70 21.61
CA GLU A 52 -9.62 1.83 20.64
C GLU A 52 -10.24 2.63 19.48
N LEU A 53 -10.65 3.89 19.72
CA LEU A 53 -11.20 4.75 18.67
C LEU A 53 -10.12 5.11 17.67
N LEU A 54 -8.98 5.62 18.12
CA LEU A 54 -7.86 5.97 17.22
C LEU A 54 -7.36 4.75 16.44
N ARG A 55 -7.25 3.61 17.11
CA ARG A 55 -6.84 2.36 16.46
C ARG A 55 -7.83 1.93 15.38
N ARG A 56 -9.14 1.96 15.66
CA ARG A 56 -10.18 1.59 14.69
C ARG A 56 -10.23 2.57 13.51
N VAL A 57 -10.16 3.86 13.78
CA VAL A 57 -10.14 4.90 12.73
C VAL A 57 -8.89 4.71 11.84
N GLY A 58 -7.72 4.45 12.44
CA GLY A 58 -6.51 4.19 11.71
C GLY A 58 -6.64 2.97 10.78
N VAL A 59 -7.06 1.83 11.30
CA VAL A 59 -7.17 0.59 10.52
C VAL A 59 -8.29 0.66 9.46
N ALA A 60 -9.48 1.14 9.83
CA ALA A 60 -10.59 1.30 8.89
C ALA A 60 -10.29 2.35 7.82
N GLY A 61 -9.62 3.44 8.23
CA GLY A 61 -9.23 4.53 7.34
C GLY A 61 -8.30 4.08 6.22
N LEU A 62 -7.41 3.12 6.45
CA LEU A 62 -6.57 2.53 5.40
C LEU A 62 -7.41 1.91 4.28
N THR A 63 -8.46 1.19 4.64
CA THR A 63 -9.39 0.59 3.66
C THR A 63 -10.13 1.67 2.87
N VAL A 64 -10.58 2.73 3.56
CA VAL A 64 -11.26 3.86 2.94
C VAL A 64 -10.32 4.60 1.99
N ALA A 65 -9.09 4.92 2.41
CA ALA A 65 -8.10 5.58 1.57
C ALA A 65 -7.78 4.75 0.31
N ALA A 66 -7.60 3.43 0.47
CA ALA A 66 -7.40 2.53 -0.67
C ALA A 66 -8.59 2.53 -1.63
N ALA A 67 -9.84 2.53 -1.12
CA ALA A 67 -11.03 2.59 -1.95
C ALA A 67 -11.12 3.93 -2.72
N LEU A 68 -10.79 5.05 -2.07
CA LEU A 68 -10.78 6.38 -2.67
C LEU A 68 -9.69 6.53 -3.75
N LYS A 69 -8.51 5.92 -3.55
CA LYS A 69 -7.47 5.85 -4.58
C LYS A 69 -7.94 5.11 -5.82
N VAL A 70 -8.57 3.97 -5.62
CA VAL A 70 -9.04 3.13 -6.72
C VAL A 70 -10.19 3.77 -7.49
N ALA A 71 -10.99 4.59 -6.83
CA ALA A 71 -12.14 5.23 -7.45
C ALA A 71 -11.78 6.12 -8.66
N VAL A 72 -10.56 6.67 -8.69
CA VAL A 72 -10.10 7.52 -9.80
C VAL A 72 -9.28 6.78 -10.85
N LEU A 73 -8.96 5.49 -10.61
CA LEU A 73 -8.18 4.69 -11.56
C LEU A 73 -9.07 4.17 -12.69
N PRO A 74 -8.74 4.45 -13.96
CA PRO A 74 -9.41 3.82 -15.09
C PRO A 74 -8.98 2.34 -15.19
N VAL A 75 -9.96 1.44 -15.21
CA VAL A 75 -9.75 0.01 -15.44
C VAL A 75 -10.44 -0.37 -16.75
N GLY A 76 -9.68 -0.40 -17.82
CA GLY A 76 -10.24 -0.50 -19.18
C GLY A 76 -11.13 0.71 -19.48
N ALA A 77 -12.37 0.46 -19.89
CA ALA A 77 -13.36 1.52 -20.16
C ALA A 77 -14.10 2.02 -18.91
N TRP A 78 -13.82 1.47 -17.73
CA TRP A 78 -14.54 1.79 -16.50
C TRP A 78 -13.71 2.68 -15.59
N VAL A 79 -14.31 3.77 -15.12
CA VAL A 79 -13.80 4.61 -14.03
C VAL A 79 -14.97 4.92 -13.10
N VAL A 80 -14.74 4.88 -11.80
CA VAL A 80 -15.79 5.18 -10.81
C VAL A 80 -15.99 6.70 -10.70
N SER A 81 -14.89 7.45 -10.70
CA SER A 81 -14.90 8.91 -10.60
C SER A 81 -13.83 9.50 -11.50
N ASP A 82 -14.26 10.15 -12.59
CA ASP A 82 -13.36 10.79 -13.54
C ASP A 82 -13.11 12.23 -13.15
N LEU A 83 -12.15 12.45 -12.26
CA LEU A 83 -11.79 13.79 -11.78
C LEU A 83 -10.79 14.47 -12.73
N ALA A 84 -11.00 15.75 -12.99
CA ALA A 84 -10.07 16.58 -13.79
C ALA A 84 -8.66 16.63 -13.16
N VAL A 85 -8.56 16.45 -11.85
CA VAL A 85 -7.33 16.41 -11.07
C VAL A 85 -7.12 15.02 -10.43
N GLY A 86 -7.50 13.96 -11.12
CA GLY A 86 -7.50 12.58 -10.62
C GLY A 86 -6.13 12.13 -10.11
N LEU A 87 -5.04 12.55 -10.77
CA LEU A 87 -3.67 12.25 -10.34
C LEU A 87 -3.34 12.88 -8.98
N VAL A 88 -3.74 14.14 -8.78
CA VAL A 88 -3.52 14.85 -7.50
C VAL A 88 -4.35 14.19 -6.40
N TRP A 89 -5.61 13.83 -6.70
CA TRP A 89 -6.43 13.07 -5.77
C TRP A 89 -5.79 11.75 -5.37
N PHE A 90 -5.31 10.99 -6.34
CA PHE A 90 -4.63 9.71 -6.11
C PHE A 90 -3.46 9.85 -5.13
N ASN A 91 -2.64 10.88 -5.33
CA ASN A 91 -1.49 11.17 -4.48
C ASN A 91 -1.90 11.70 -3.09
N ALA A 92 -2.93 12.54 -3.01
CA ALA A 92 -3.44 13.05 -1.74
C ALA A 92 -3.95 11.91 -0.82
N MET A 93 -4.44 10.80 -1.39
CA MET A 93 -4.84 9.65 -0.61
C MET A 93 -3.65 8.91 0.04
N ASP A 94 -2.43 9.05 -0.49
CA ASP A 94 -1.22 8.51 0.15
C ASP A 94 -0.91 9.24 1.46
N VAL A 95 -1.09 10.55 1.49
CA VAL A 95 -0.95 11.35 2.72
C VAL A 95 -1.96 10.90 3.78
N LEU A 96 -3.19 10.56 3.38
CA LEU A 96 -4.17 9.98 4.31
C LEU A 96 -3.73 8.61 4.82
N VAL A 97 -3.11 7.79 4.00
CA VAL A 97 -2.52 6.51 4.45
C VAL A 97 -1.49 6.75 5.55
N TRP A 98 -0.64 7.78 5.44
CA TRP A 98 0.32 8.10 6.50
C TRP A 98 -0.35 8.41 7.82
N ALA A 99 -1.38 9.26 7.78
CA ALA A 99 -2.15 9.64 8.96
C ALA A 99 -2.80 8.40 9.60
N PHE A 100 -3.41 7.55 8.81
CA PHE A 100 -4.09 6.35 9.33
C PHE A 100 -3.13 5.30 9.88
N VAL A 101 -1.98 5.09 9.25
CA VAL A 101 -0.92 4.22 9.78
C VAL A 101 -0.43 4.76 11.12
N TRP A 102 -0.19 6.08 11.20
CA TRP A 102 0.26 6.70 12.44
C TRP A 102 -0.80 6.59 13.55
N LEU A 103 -2.07 6.86 13.26
CA LEU A 103 -3.18 6.69 14.21
C LEU A 103 -3.31 5.25 14.71
N ALA A 104 -3.14 4.27 13.82
CA ALA A 104 -3.18 2.87 14.19
C ALA A 104 -2.03 2.50 15.16
N GLY A 105 -0.84 3.03 14.94
CA GLY A 105 0.31 2.82 15.83
C GLY A 105 0.20 3.56 17.16
N TRP A 106 -0.20 4.82 17.11
CA TRP A 106 -0.41 5.65 18.30
C TRP A 106 -1.52 5.10 19.19
N GLY A 107 -2.66 4.71 18.61
CA GLY A 107 -3.82 4.22 19.35
C GLY A 107 -3.57 2.95 20.17
N GLN A 108 -2.48 2.24 19.92
CA GLN A 108 -2.11 1.06 20.69
C GLN A 108 -1.47 1.38 22.05
N ASN A 109 -1.15 2.64 22.32
CA ASN A 109 -0.50 3.10 23.55
C ASN A 109 0.68 2.20 23.99
N SER A 110 1.53 1.84 23.04
CA SER A 110 2.72 1.01 23.25
C SER A 110 3.89 1.55 22.44
N VAL A 111 5.09 1.41 22.99
CA VAL A 111 6.33 1.92 22.37
C VAL A 111 6.60 1.24 21.04
N PHE A 112 6.42 -0.07 20.92
CA PHE A 112 6.75 -0.83 19.71
C PHE A 112 5.92 -0.43 18.50
N PRO A 113 4.58 -0.38 18.55
CA PRO A 113 3.75 0.12 17.48
C PRO A 113 4.02 1.58 17.13
N LEU A 114 4.32 2.41 18.13
CA LEU A 114 4.65 3.82 17.91
C LEU A 114 5.96 3.98 17.13
N VAL A 115 7.00 3.23 17.50
CA VAL A 115 8.27 3.18 16.72
C VAL A 115 8.00 2.72 15.29
N GLY A 116 7.16 1.70 15.11
CA GLY A 116 6.75 1.23 13.78
C GLY A 116 6.07 2.32 12.96
N ALA A 117 5.16 3.08 13.57
CA ALA A 117 4.46 4.19 12.93
C ALA A 117 5.42 5.30 12.49
N TYR A 118 6.38 5.70 13.32
CA TYR A 118 7.40 6.68 12.96
C TYR A 118 8.34 6.17 11.87
N ARG A 119 8.71 4.89 11.89
CA ARG A 119 9.48 4.26 10.81
C ARG A 119 8.72 4.30 9.48
N PHE A 120 7.39 4.09 9.54
CA PHE A 120 6.55 4.24 8.35
C PHE A 120 6.54 5.67 7.84
N LEU A 121 6.35 6.67 8.70
CA LEU A 121 6.38 8.09 8.31
C LEU A 121 7.71 8.47 7.66
N ALA A 122 8.84 8.05 8.23
CA ALA A 122 10.16 8.32 7.67
C ALA A 122 10.31 7.69 6.27
N LEU A 123 9.85 6.45 6.10
CA LEU A 123 9.85 5.77 4.81
C LEU A 123 8.90 6.47 3.83
N ALA A 124 7.71 6.87 4.30
CA ALA A 124 6.70 7.54 3.50
C ALA A 124 7.21 8.85 2.90
N VAL A 125 7.82 9.70 3.69
CA VAL A 125 8.45 10.94 3.20
C VAL A 125 9.55 10.63 2.17
N ALA A 126 10.31 9.56 2.38
CA ALA A 126 11.40 9.19 1.48
C ALA A 126 10.93 8.69 0.11
N TYR A 127 9.84 7.92 0.02
CA TYR A 127 9.33 7.43 -1.26
C TYR A 127 8.35 8.38 -1.94
N GLU A 128 7.67 9.25 -1.20
CA GLU A 128 6.61 10.09 -1.75
C GLU A 128 7.12 11.11 -2.75
N LEU A 129 8.22 11.79 -2.45
CA LEU A 129 8.81 12.76 -3.40
C LEU A 129 9.20 12.10 -4.73
N PRO A 130 9.96 11.00 -4.75
CA PRO A 130 10.23 10.27 -5.99
C PRO A 130 8.95 9.79 -6.68
N LEU A 131 7.96 9.32 -5.93
CA LEU A 131 6.68 8.88 -6.48
C LEU A 131 5.94 10.02 -7.17
N MET A 132 5.85 11.19 -6.54
CA MET A 132 5.23 12.38 -7.13
C MET A 132 5.89 12.77 -8.45
N PHE A 133 7.21 12.82 -8.50
CA PHE A 133 7.93 13.11 -9.75
C PHE A 133 7.70 12.06 -10.82
N ALA A 134 7.69 10.79 -10.45
CA ALA A 134 7.45 9.69 -11.38
C ALA A 134 6.01 9.71 -11.94
N LEU A 135 5.02 10.14 -11.15
CA LEU A 135 3.63 10.26 -11.57
C LEU A 135 3.36 11.55 -12.36
N THR A 136 4.05 12.65 -12.05
CA THR A 136 3.87 13.92 -12.78
C THR A 136 4.51 13.90 -14.16
N ALA A 137 5.55 13.10 -14.40
CA ALA A 137 6.19 12.99 -15.71
C ALA A 137 5.20 12.55 -16.82
N PRO A 138 4.44 11.43 -16.68
CA PRO A 138 3.44 11.06 -17.67
C PRO A 138 2.27 12.05 -17.76
N ALA A 139 1.90 12.73 -16.66
CA ALA A 139 0.88 13.77 -16.68
C ALA A 139 1.32 14.99 -17.48
N ALA A 140 2.58 15.41 -17.32
CA ALA A 140 3.16 16.51 -18.11
C ALA A 140 3.22 16.16 -19.61
N ALA A 141 3.56 14.91 -19.93
CA ALA A 141 3.57 14.45 -21.32
C ALA A 141 2.16 14.40 -21.94
N ALA A 142 1.16 14.02 -21.17
CA ALA A 142 -0.24 14.03 -21.59
C ALA A 142 -0.87 15.42 -21.58
N GLY A 143 -0.24 16.41 -20.92
CA GLY A 143 -0.80 17.76 -20.74
C GLY A 143 -2.07 17.80 -19.87
N SER A 144 -2.31 16.76 -19.06
CA SER A 144 -3.52 16.60 -18.26
C SER A 144 -3.22 15.92 -16.92
N LEU A 145 -4.00 16.29 -15.89
CA LEU A 145 -4.02 15.62 -14.57
C LEU A 145 -5.15 14.59 -14.46
N ARG A 146 -5.97 14.47 -15.50
CA ARG A 146 -7.04 13.48 -15.57
C ARG A 146 -6.45 12.12 -15.93
N MET A 147 -6.74 11.10 -15.15
CA MET A 147 -6.17 9.76 -15.33
C MET A 147 -6.54 9.14 -16.69
N GLY A 148 -7.76 9.38 -17.18
CA GLY A 148 -8.22 8.91 -18.48
C GLY A 148 -7.41 9.49 -19.65
N ASP A 149 -7.10 10.78 -19.60
CA ASP A 149 -6.30 11.46 -20.63
C ASP A 149 -4.85 10.94 -20.65
N ILE A 150 -4.28 10.68 -19.47
CA ILE A 150 -2.93 10.09 -19.35
C ILE A 150 -2.89 8.70 -19.96
N VAL A 151 -3.95 7.91 -19.79
CA VAL A 151 -4.06 6.58 -20.41
C VAL A 151 -4.22 6.71 -21.93
N ALA A 152 -5.11 7.59 -22.40
CA ALA A 152 -5.35 7.80 -23.82
C ALA A 152 -4.11 8.34 -24.56
N ALA A 153 -3.30 9.18 -23.91
CA ALA A 153 -2.05 9.69 -24.48
C ALA A 153 -0.97 8.62 -24.74
N GLN A 154 -1.20 7.39 -24.26
CA GLN A 154 -0.30 6.24 -24.48
C GLN A 154 -0.75 5.35 -25.65
N ASP A 155 -1.79 5.77 -26.41
CA ASP A 155 -2.19 5.08 -27.63
C ASP A 155 -1.05 5.13 -28.64
N GLY A 156 -0.56 3.95 -29.04
CA GLY A 156 0.54 3.77 -29.99
C GLY A 156 1.88 3.45 -29.32
N LEU A 157 2.37 4.22 -28.35
CA LEU A 157 3.62 3.91 -27.64
C LEU A 157 3.52 4.24 -26.16
N TRP A 158 3.73 3.24 -25.33
CA TRP A 158 3.62 3.36 -23.89
C TRP A 158 4.71 4.28 -23.31
N PHE A 159 4.35 5.08 -22.33
CA PHE A 159 5.28 6.00 -21.64
C PHE A 159 6.45 5.31 -20.94
N VAL A 160 6.32 4.03 -20.59
CA VAL A 160 7.45 3.24 -20.09
C VAL A 160 8.63 3.20 -21.07
N VAL A 161 8.37 3.22 -22.37
CA VAL A 161 9.40 3.23 -23.41
C VAL A 161 10.02 4.62 -23.56
N TRP A 162 9.20 5.68 -23.44
CA TRP A 162 9.66 7.06 -23.55
C TRP A 162 10.33 7.59 -22.28
N MET A 163 9.87 7.11 -21.14
CA MET A 163 10.29 7.60 -19.82
C MET A 163 10.75 6.45 -18.91
N PRO A 164 11.76 5.66 -19.34
CA PRO A 164 12.20 4.51 -18.57
C PRO A 164 12.72 4.88 -17.17
N VAL A 165 13.32 6.08 -17.03
CA VAL A 165 13.80 6.58 -15.73
C VAL A 165 12.62 6.83 -14.78
N ALA A 166 11.57 7.55 -15.24
CA ALA A 166 10.40 7.81 -14.41
C ALA A 166 9.71 6.49 -14.00
N PHE A 167 9.63 5.52 -14.92
CA PHE A 167 9.08 4.20 -14.60
C PHE A 167 9.92 3.43 -13.58
N THR A 168 11.26 3.49 -13.69
CA THR A 168 12.15 2.85 -12.71
C THR A 168 12.01 3.49 -11.33
N VAL A 169 11.93 4.81 -11.26
CA VAL A 169 11.70 5.55 -10.01
C VAL A 169 10.33 5.18 -9.42
N PHE A 170 9.28 5.10 -10.26
CA PHE A 170 7.96 4.64 -9.86
C PHE A 170 8.01 3.24 -9.23
N LEU A 171 8.68 2.28 -9.87
CA LEU A 171 8.81 0.92 -9.33
C LEU A 171 9.55 0.91 -7.99
N ALA A 172 10.60 1.68 -7.84
CA ALA A 172 11.34 1.78 -6.57
C ALA A 172 10.47 2.37 -5.45
N ALA A 173 9.71 3.44 -5.74
CA ALA A 173 8.80 4.07 -4.79
C ALA A 173 7.64 3.11 -4.41
N VAL A 174 7.05 2.43 -5.37
CA VAL A 174 5.98 1.44 -5.12
C VAL A 174 6.50 0.26 -4.29
N LEU A 175 7.73 -0.19 -4.52
CA LEU A 175 8.35 -1.24 -3.69
C LEU A 175 8.48 -0.79 -2.23
N ALA A 176 8.93 0.43 -1.98
CA ALA A 176 9.00 0.99 -0.64
C ALA A 176 7.61 1.16 0.00
N PHE A 177 6.64 1.66 -0.75
CA PHE A 177 5.24 1.79 -0.33
C PHE A 177 4.61 0.45 0.01
N SER A 178 4.94 -0.62 -0.70
CA SER A 178 4.36 -1.95 -0.50
C SER A 178 4.80 -2.62 0.80
N LEU A 179 5.77 -2.06 1.53
CA LEU A 179 6.35 -2.62 2.76
C LEU A 179 6.87 -4.06 2.60
N GLN A 180 7.22 -4.42 1.38
CA GLN A 180 7.89 -5.69 1.08
C GLN A 180 9.39 -5.59 1.39
N ARG A 181 10.07 -6.73 1.45
CA ARG A 181 11.52 -6.73 1.66
C ARG A 181 12.21 -5.90 0.59
N PRO A 182 13.13 -5.01 0.96
CA PRO A 182 13.77 -4.80 2.29
C PRO A 182 13.05 -3.82 3.23
N PHE A 183 11.89 -3.27 2.87
CA PHE A 183 11.18 -2.19 3.59
C PHE A 183 10.16 -2.67 4.63
N THR A 184 10.31 -3.87 5.17
CA THR A 184 9.35 -4.49 6.11
C THR A 184 9.39 -3.93 7.53
N ALA A 185 10.41 -3.18 7.89
CA ALA A 185 10.67 -2.75 9.27
C ALA A 185 9.48 -2.02 9.95
N PRO A 186 8.70 -1.14 9.27
CA PRO A 186 7.56 -0.46 9.88
C PRO A 186 6.45 -1.42 10.37
N MET A 187 6.22 -2.49 9.62
CA MET A 187 5.13 -3.46 9.89
C MET A 187 5.63 -4.74 10.56
N SER A 188 6.89 -4.79 10.96
CA SER A 188 7.48 -5.96 11.61
C SER A 188 6.78 -6.28 12.94
N ALA A 189 6.76 -7.55 13.30
CA ALA A 189 6.38 -8.02 14.63
C ALA A 189 7.61 -8.19 15.55
N ASP A 190 8.75 -7.65 15.15
CA ASP A 190 10.02 -7.78 15.84
C ASP A 190 10.09 -6.90 17.11
N ILE A 191 10.91 -7.32 18.07
CA ILE A 191 11.26 -6.58 19.29
C ILE A 191 11.85 -5.21 18.99
N ALA A 192 12.50 -5.05 17.83
CA ALA A 192 13.03 -3.77 17.35
C ALA A 192 11.96 -2.68 17.11
N GLY A 193 10.68 -3.01 17.27
CA GLY A 193 9.54 -2.11 17.11
C GLY A 193 8.94 -2.15 15.72
N GLY A 194 7.68 -2.53 15.66
CA GLY A 194 6.87 -2.51 14.45
C GLY A 194 5.40 -2.47 14.81
N MET A 195 4.56 -2.04 13.88
CA MET A 195 3.13 -1.81 14.14
C MET A 195 2.37 -3.08 14.53
N THR A 196 2.83 -4.25 14.06
CA THR A 196 2.15 -5.51 14.33
C THR A 196 2.67 -6.22 15.58
N ALA A 197 3.65 -5.67 16.28
CA ALA A 197 4.25 -6.29 17.46
C ALA A 197 3.21 -6.60 18.56
N GLU A 198 2.26 -5.68 18.75
CA GLU A 198 1.19 -5.80 19.77
C GLU A 198 -0.16 -6.22 19.16
N LEU A 199 -0.26 -6.27 17.84
CA LEU A 199 -1.48 -6.68 17.18
C LEU A 199 -1.53 -8.21 17.07
N SER A 200 -2.66 -8.78 17.45
CA SER A 200 -2.96 -10.18 17.21
C SER A 200 -4.41 -10.33 16.81
N GLY A 201 -4.65 -10.98 15.69
CA GLY A 201 -6.01 -11.25 15.17
C GLY A 201 -6.56 -10.15 14.29
#